data_c0db34527e4d49fade13281c6d6f81df
#
_entry.id   c0db34527e4d49fade13281c6d6f81df
#
_cell.length_a   1.000
_cell.length_b   1.000
_cell.length_c   1.000
_cell.angle_alpha   90.00
_cell.angle_beta   90.00
_cell.angle_gamma   90.00
#
_symmetry.space_group_name_H-M   'P 1'
#
loop_
_entity.id
_entity.type
_entity.pdbx_description
1 polymer ?
#
loop_
_entity_poly.entity_id
_entity_poly.type
_entity_poly.pdbx_seq_one_letter_code
_entity_poly.pdbx_strand_id
1 'polypeptide(L)'
;MRHLPSEFSVSKLEIDFAGPIIDAAADVAKAVSARVLFAYVSAVEDLTVLQSAVKPPTKLILVCRDADDEQRARERSIPAMSVPAFDLTRMGQIKMATLIAFSQQLLKAGDVFVFLTGVAGRAVDTLVAMRVGEEFELFQSVGQPQLTEHIRRPVFERVLRLALELAHEGREGKPVGTLFVIGDHREVQKFCLPGRINPFKGYTEKERNILDDSMGDSVKEIAKLDGAFILKGNGVIIAAGITLRPTFAADALPQGLGSRHATAAAITATTKSIAISLSESTGDVRVWRRGAMITEIEKGPPRPARPHLAADY
;
A
#
# COMPACT_ATOMS: atom_id res chain seq x y z
N MET A 1 -60.55 0.90 10.56
CA MET A 1 -59.28 0.22 10.39
C MET A 1 -59.15 -0.18 8.92
N ARG A 2 -58.39 0.58 8.13
CA ARG A 2 -58.11 0.25 6.73
C ARG A 2 -56.70 -0.36 6.69
N HIS A 3 -56.64 -1.63 6.24
CA HIS A 3 -55.37 -2.30 5.96
C HIS A 3 -54.61 -1.54 4.88
N LEU A 4 -53.38 -1.12 5.19
CA LEU A 4 -52.41 -0.67 4.22
C LEU A 4 -51.78 -1.95 3.59
N PRO A 5 -51.60 -2.01 2.27
CA PRO A 5 -50.92 -3.15 1.66
C PRO A 5 -49.40 -3.00 1.90
N SER A 6 -48.87 -3.97 2.64
CA SER A 6 -47.45 -4.25 2.70
C SER A 6 -47.06 -5.00 1.42
N GLU A 7 -46.37 -4.36 0.49
CA GLU A 7 -45.48 -5.00 -0.49
C GLU A 7 -44.96 -3.94 -1.47
N PHE A 8 -44.02 -3.12 -1.02
CA PHE A 8 -43.05 -2.58 -1.94
C PHE A 8 -41.81 -3.51 -1.92
N SER A 9 -41.93 -4.59 -2.70
CA SER A 9 -40.75 -5.33 -3.15
C SER A 9 -40.01 -4.43 -4.12
N VAL A 10 -39.06 -3.68 -3.61
CA VAL A 10 -38.06 -3.03 -4.46
C VAL A 10 -37.19 -4.16 -5.00
N SER A 11 -37.53 -4.70 -6.18
CA SER A 11 -36.59 -5.46 -6.95
C SER A 11 -35.36 -4.59 -7.15
N LYS A 12 -34.28 -4.91 -6.44
CA LYS A 12 -32.96 -4.29 -6.68
C LYS A 12 -32.62 -4.60 -8.14
N LEU A 13 -32.84 -3.63 -9.03
CA LEU A 13 -32.18 -3.62 -10.32
C LEU A 13 -30.67 -3.50 -9.98
N GLU A 14 -29.98 -4.64 -9.97
CA GLU A 14 -28.53 -4.65 -9.94
C GLU A 14 -28.05 -4.08 -11.28
N ILE A 15 -27.71 -2.80 -11.26
CA ILE A 15 -27.10 -2.15 -12.43
C ILE A 15 -25.71 -2.76 -12.57
N ASP A 16 -25.48 -3.48 -13.65
CA ASP A 16 -24.13 -3.96 -14.01
C ASP A 16 -23.30 -2.79 -14.55
N PHE A 17 -22.35 -2.33 -13.75
CA PHE A 17 -21.40 -1.30 -14.11
C PHE A 17 -20.16 -1.86 -14.82
N ALA A 18 -19.89 -3.16 -14.75
CA ALA A 18 -18.60 -3.74 -15.14
C ALA A 18 -18.33 -3.57 -16.64
N GLY A 19 -19.26 -3.99 -17.48
CA GLY A 19 -19.08 -3.86 -18.93
C GLY A 19 -18.83 -2.43 -19.38
N PRO A 20 -19.71 -1.47 -19.10
CA PRO A 20 -19.54 -0.07 -19.48
C PRO A 20 -18.24 0.56 -18.93
N ILE A 21 -17.81 0.23 -17.71
CA ILE A 21 -16.58 0.76 -17.13
C ILE A 21 -15.34 0.16 -17.79
N ILE A 22 -15.36 -1.13 -18.13
CA ILE A 22 -14.25 -1.78 -18.85
C ILE A 22 -14.08 -1.16 -20.26
N ASP A 23 -15.17 -0.96 -20.99
CA ASP A 23 -15.14 -0.34 -22.30
C ASP A 23 -14.62 1.10 -22.22
N ALA A 24 -15.16 1.89 -21.28
CA ALA A 24 -14.69 3.25 -21.04
C ALA A 24 -13.20 3.28 -20.66
N ALA A 25 -12.72 2.32 -19.87
CA ALA A 25 -11.32 2.24 -19.48
C ALA A 25 -10.39 1.97 -20.68
N ALA A 26 -10.81 1.11 -21.60
CA ALA A 26 -10.05 0.82 -22.80
C ALA A 26 -9.99 2.06 -23.73
N ASP A 27 -11.12 2.76 -23.89
CA ASP A 27 -11.21 3.99 -24.68
C ASP A 27 -10.37 5.12 -24.08
N VAL A 28 -10.46 5.33 -22.77
CA VAL A 28 -9.63 6.31 -22.04
C VAL A 28 -8.16 5.95 -22.18
N ALA A 29 -7.78 4.69 -21.96
CA ALA A 29 -6.39 4.25 -22.07
C ALA A 29 -5.80 4.54 -23.45
N LYS A 30 -6.58 4.32 -24.50
CA LYS A 30 -6.22 4.65 -25.87
C LYS A 30 -6.11 6.17 -26.08
N ALA A 31 -7.11 6.94 -25.65
CA ALA A 31 -7.17 8.40 -25.84
C ALA A 31 -6.02 9.13 -25.16
N VAL A 32 -5.62 8.71 -23.93
CA VAL A 32 -4.51 9.32 -23.20
C VAL A 32 -3.16 8.66 -23.48
N SER A 33 -3.10 7.71 -24.42
CA SER A 33 -1.89 6.93 -24.74
C SER A 33 -1.29 6.27 -23.49
N ALA A 34 -2.13 5.67 -22.66
CA ALA A 34 -1.71 5.02 -21.44
C ALA A 34 -0.73 3.88 -21.72
N ARG A 35 0.40 3.87 -21.01
CA ARG A 35 1.38 2.79 -21.07
C ARG A 35 0.85 1.47 -20.53
N VAL A 36 0.10 1.56 -19.42
CA VAL A 36 -0.43 0.40 -18.69
C VAL A 36 -1.86 0.67 -18.26
N LEU A 37 -2.69 -0.35 -18.35
CA LEU A 37 -3.96 -0.45 -17.66
C LEU A 37 -3.82 -1.50 -16.57
N PHE A 38 -4.02 -1.09 -15.31
CA PHE A 38 -4.06 -1.98 -14.17
C PHE A 38 -5.52 -2.32 -13.83
N ALA A 39 -5.77 -3.56 -13.43
CA ALA A 39 -7.07 -3.97 -12.94
C ALA A 39 -6.94 -4.96 -11.78
N TYR A 40 -7.65 -4.71 -10.68
CA TYR A 40 -7.78 -5.71 -9.62
C TYR A 40 -8.59 -6.90 -10.12
N VAL A 41 -8.01 -8.11 -10.01
CA VAL A 41 -8.67 -9.36 -10.42
C VAL A 41 -9.99 -9.56 -9.66
N SER A 42 -9.98 -9.27 -8.36
CA SER A 42 -11.15 -9.41 -7.49
C SER A 42 -12.31 -8.45 -7.83
N ALA A 43 -12.09 -7.43 -8.67
CA ALA A 43 -13.12 -6.50 -9.13
C ALA A 43 -13.66 -6.85 -10.53
N VAL A 44 -13.01 -7.76 -11.26
CA VAL A 44 -13.40 -8.15 -12.62
C VAL A 44 -13.86 -9.60 -12.63
N GLU A 45 -15.13 -9.83 -12.94
CA GLU A 45 -15.70 -11.16 -12.98
C GLU A 45 -15.17 -11.95 -14.18
N ASP A 46 -15.27 -11.39 -15.38
CA ASP A 46 -14.77 -12.00 -16.62
C ASP A 46 -13.53 -11.28 -17.16
N LEU A 47 -12.36 -11.86 -16.91
CA LEU A 47 -11.07 -11.36 -17.40
C LEU A 47 -10.95 -11.45 -18.94
N THR A 48 -11.77 -12.24 -19.62
CA THR A 48 -11.76 -12.36 -21.08
C THR A 48 -12.26 -11.06 -21.72
N VAL A 49 -13.31 -10.48 -21.17
CA VAL A 49 -13.86 -9.20 -21.62
C VAL A 49 -12.78 -8.12 -21.52
N LEU A 50 -12.14 -8.01 -20.34
CA LEU A 50 -11.06 -7.04 -20.11
C LEU A 50 -9.88 -7.27 -21.06
N GLN A 51 -9.43 -8.51 -21.23
CA GLN A 51 -8.31 -8.85 -22.13
C GLN A 51 -8.63 -8.52 -23.60
N SER A 52 -9.87 -8.72 -24.01
CA SER A 52 -10.30 -8.39 -25.38
C SER A 52 -10.46 -6.89 -25.63
N ALA A 53 -10.83 -6.13 -24.61
CA ALA A 53 -10.99 -4.67 -24.68
C ALA A 53 -9.67 -3.93 -24.79
N VAL A 54 -8.66 -4.33 -23.98
CA VAL A 54 -7.35 -3.63 -23.93
C VAL A 54 -6.47 -4.06 -25.09
N LYS A 55 -6.10 -3.11 -25.97
CA LYS A 55 -5.28 -3.37 -27.16
C LYS A 55 -3.92 -2.71 -27.07
N PRO A 56 -2.89 -3.27 -27.74
CA PRO A 56 -1.62 -2.59 -27.90
C PRO A 56 -1.79 -1.16 -28.48
N PRO A 57 -0.94 -0.20 -28.08
CA PRO A 57 0.28 -0.34 -27.29
C PRO A 57 0.09 -0.43 -25.77
N THR A 58 -1.13 -0.21 -25.23
CA THR A 58 -1.43 -0.28 -23.81
C THR A 58 -1.24 -1.72 -23.30
N LYS A 59 -0.46 -1.88 -22.24
CA LYS A 59 -0.26 -3.19 -21.58
C LYS A 59 -1.31 -3.39 -20.50
N LEU A 60 -1.96 -4.55 -20.49
CA LEU A 60 -2.80 -4.97 -19.37
C LEU A 60 -1.93 -5.65 -18.32
N ILE A 61 -2.03 -5.22 -17.06
CA ILE A 61 -1.41 -5.86 -15.90
C ILE A 61 -2.46 -6.06 -14.83
N LEU A 62 -2.66 -7.30 -14.40
CA LEU A 62 -3.59 -7.64 -13.33
C LEU A 62 -2.95 -7.40 -11.96
N VAL A 63 -3.77 -6.97 -11.01
CA VAL A 63 -3.38 -6.78 -9.61
C VAL A 63 -4.03 -7.86 -8.79
N CYS A 64 -3.21 -8.77 -8.25
CA CYS A 64 -3.62 -9.94 -7.49
C CYS A 64 -3.44 -9.70 -5.99
N ARG A 65 -4.43 -10.05 -5.19
CA ARG A 65 -4.43 -9.90 -3.73
C ARG A 65 -4.12 -11.21 -3.01
N ASP A 66 -4.42 -12.33 -3.65
CA ASP A 66 -4.28 -13.67 -3.10
C ASP A 66 -3.92 -14.70 -4.18
N ALA A 67 -3.78 -15.95 -3.77
CA ALA A 67 -3.41 -17.04 -4.66
C ALA A 67 -4.49 -17.36 -5.71
N ASP A 68 -5.76 -17.10 -5.39
CA ASP A 68 -6.89 -17.32 -6.30
C ASP A 68 -6.85 -16.31 -7.44
N ASP A 69 -6.63 -15.04 -7.13
CA ASP A 69 -6.40 -13.97 -8.11
C ASP A 69 -5.21 -14.31 -9.03
N GLU A 70 -4.09 -14.81 -8.45
CA GLU A 70 -2.91 -15.22 -9.23
C GLU A 70 -3.21 -16.40 -10.14
N GLN A 71 -4.00 -17.36 -9.68
CA GLN A 71 -4.41 -18.50 -10.47
C GLN A 71 -5.25 -18.06 -11.67
N ARG A 72 -6.25 -17.21 -11.46
CA ARG A 72 -7.08 -16.64 -12.52
C ARG A 72 -6.27 -15.87 -13.56
N ALA A 73 -5.28 -15.10 -13.14
CA ALA A 73 -4.37 -14.39 -14.04
C ALA A 73 -3.51 -15.35 -14.87
N ARG A 74 -2.94 -16.40 -14.24
CA ARG A 74 -2.14 -17.42 -14.92
C ARG A 74 -2.92 -18.19 -15.98
N GLU A 75 -4.15 -18.60 -15.67
CA GLU A 75 -5.02 -19.32 -16.60
C GLU A 75 -5.30 -18.54 -17.89
N ARG A 76 -5.27 -17.22 -17.82
CA ARG A 76 -5.45 -16.33 -18.97
C ARG A 76 -4.13 -15.85 -19.60
N SER A 77 -2.99 -16.25 -19.03
CA SER A 77 -1.66 -15.80 -19.47
C SER A 77 -1.52 -14.26 -19.51
N ILE A 78 -2.23 -13.56 -18.60
CA ILE A 78 -2.14 -12.11 -18.47
C ILE A 78 -1.05 -11.76 -17.47
N PRO A 79 -0.13 -10.81 -17.78
CA PRO A 79 0.83 -10.32 -16.81
C PRO A 79 0.16 -9.84 -15.53
N ALA A 80 0.73 -10.19 -14.37
CA ALA A 80 0.17 -9.84 -13.09
C ALA A 80 1.24 -9.37 -12.11
N MET A 81 0.82 -8.58 -11.11
CA MET A 81 1.61 -8.23 -9.95
C MET A 81 0.83 -8.52 -8.67
N SER A 82 1.51 -8.98 -7.64
CA SER A 82 0.87 -9.27 -6.35
C SER A 82 0.98 -8.07 -5.41
N VAL A 83 -0.11 -7.79 -4.70
CA VAL A 83 -0.20 -6.75 -3.67
C VAL A 83 -0.73 -7.37 -2.38
N PRO A 84 -0.42 -6.79 -1.20
CA PRO A 84 -1.01 -7.25 0.06
C PRO A 84 -2.55 -7.17 0.07
N ALA A 85 -3.21 -8.18 0.64
CA ALA A 85 -4.66 -8.29 0.70
C ALA A 85 -5.23 -7.56 1.92
N PHE A 86 -5.40 -6.24 1.82
CA PHE A 86 -6.00 -5.42 2.88
C PHE A 86 -7.28 -4.73 2.43
N ASP A 87 -8.14 -4.42 3.40
CA ASP A 87 -9.31 -3.61 3.16
C ASP A 87 -8.89 -2.13 3.15
N LEU A 88 -8.72 -1.62 1.95
CA LEU A 88 -8.34 -0.24 1.67
C LEU A 88 -9.50 0.49 0.98
N THR A 89 -9.49 1.82 1.09
CA THR A 89 -10.32 2.66 0.21
C THR A 89 -9.93 2.41 -1.26
N ARG A 90 -10.77 2.78 -2.22
CA ARG A 90 -10.42 2.65 -3.65
C ARG A 90 -9.13 3.39 -3.98
N MET A 91 -8.97 4.60 -3.44
CA MET A 91 -7.74 5.38 -3.62
C MET A 91 -6.55 4.71 -2.91
N GLY A 92 -6.74 4.15 -1.72
CA GLY A 92 -5.71 3.37 -1.01
C GLY A 92 -5.24 2.15 -1.81
N GLN A 93 -6.17 1.44 -2.48
CA GLN A 93 -5.84 0.34 -3.39
C GLN A 93 -4.97 0.82 -4.56
N ILE A 94 -5.36 1.93 -5.21
CA ILE A 94 -4.61 2.52 -6.33
C ILE A 94 -3.22 2.95 -5.88
N LYS A 95 -3.11 3.68 -4.76
CA LYS A 95 -1.84 4.16 -4.18
C LYS A 95 -0.89 3.00 -3.87
N MET A 96 -1.40 1.96 -3.19
CA MET A 96 -0.61 0.77 -2.87
C MET A 96 -0.11 0.05 -4.13
N ALA A 97 -1.00 -0.22 -5.06
CA ALA A 97 -0.64 -0.91 -6.30
C ALA A 97 0.34 -0.09 -7.14
N THR A 98 0.16 1.23 -7.23
CA THR A 98 1.07 2.13 -7.94
C THR A 98 2.45 2.15 -7.29
N LEU A 99 2.53 2.18 -5.95
CA LEU A 99 3.79 2.13 -5.21
C LEU A 99 4.56 0.82 -5.48
N ILE A 100 3.87 -0.31 -5.50
CA ILE A 100 4.45 -1.61 -5.84
C ILE A 100 4.86 -1.66 -7.32
N ALA A 101 4.02 -1.16 -8.24
CA ALA A 101 4.37 -1.08 -9.65
C ALA A 101 5.64 -0.25 -9.90
N PHE A 102 5.84 0.82 -9.11
CA PHE A 102 7.09 1.58 -9.13
C PHE A 102 8.28 0.76 -8.63
N SER A 103 8.12 0.08 -7.50
CA SER A 103 9.20 -0.75 -6.95
C SER A 103 9.62 -1.84 -7.94
N GLN A 104 8.68 -2.32 -8.74
CA GLN A 104 8.88 -3.35 -9.77
C GLN A 104 9.29 -2.79 -11.13
N GLN A 105 9.48 -1.46 -11.24
CA GLN A 105 9.83 -0.77 -12.49
C GLN A 105 8.81 -0.96 -13.64
N LEU A 106 7.57 -1.30 -13.30
CA LEU A 106 6.46 -1.38 -14.25
C LEU A 106 6.00 0.01 -14.70
N LEU A 107 6.15 1.01 -13.82
CA LEU A 107 5.89 2.43 -14.06
C LEU A 107 7.15 3.26 -13.87
N LYS A 108 7.25 4.34 -14.64
CA LYS A 108 8.30 5.36 -14.54
C LYS A 108 7.66 6.74 -14.43
N ALA A 109 8.44 7.73 -13.98
CA ALA A 109 7.99 9.12 -13.97
C ALA A 109 7.55 9.56 -15.37
N GLY A 110 6.44 10.26 -15.46
CA GLY A 110 5.82 10.72 -16.70
C GLY A 110 4.95 9.68 -17.41
N ASP A 111 4.99 8.40 -17.05
CA ASP A 111 4.08 7.41 -17.62
C ASP A 111 2.63 7.73 -17.28
N VAL A 112 1.75 7.61 -18.28
CA VAL A 112 0.30 7.64 -18.06
C VAL A 112 -0.21 6.22 -17.88
N PHE A 113 -1.07 6.02 -16.90
CA PHE A 113 -1.70 4.74 -16.64
C PHE A 113 -3.19 4.90 -16.34
N VAL A 114 -3.93 3.83 -16.58
CA VAL A 114 -5.33 3.70 -16.21
C VAL A 114 -5.45 2.62 -15.13
N PHE A 115 -6.34 2.82 -14.18
CA PHE A 115 -6.57 1.89 -13.08
C PHE A 115 -8.06 1.55 -12.96
N LEU A 116 -8.36 0.27 -12.91
CA LEU A 116 -9.68 -0.28 -12.63
C LEU A 116 -9.70 -0.91 -11.24
N THR A 117 -10.63 -0.50 -10.42
CA THR A 117 -10.85 -1.06 -9.09
C THR A 117 -12.33 -1.03 -8.69
N GLY A 118 -12.64 -1.65 -7.56
CA GLY A 118 -13.97 -1.68 -6.99
C GLY A 118 -13.91 -2.07 -5.52
N VAL A 119 -15.06 -2.11 -4.88
CA VAL A 119 -15.16 -2.68 -3.53
C VAL A 119 -14.93 -4.18 -3.62
N ALA A 120 -14.07 -4.71 -2.75
CA ALA A 120 -13.76 -6.15 -2.72
C ALA A 120 -15.04 -7.01 -2.66
N GLY A 121 -15.14 -7.96 -3.58
CA GLY A 121 -16.33 -8.83 -3.71
C GLY A 121 -17.53 -8.20 -4.42
N ARG A 122 -17.32 -7.05 -5.09
CA ARG A 122 -18.30 -6.42 -6.00
C ARG A 122 -17.63 -6.16 -7.34
N ALA A 123 -18.44 -5.95 -8.38
CA ALA A 123 -17.98 -5.58 -9.71
C ALA A 123 -17.17 -4.27 -9.69
N VAL A 124 -16.33 -4.10 -10.72
CA VAL A 124 -15.60 -2.85 -10.96
C VAL A 124 -16.57 -1.68 -11.04
N ASP A 125 -16.26 -0.62 -10.29
CA ASP A 125 -17.10 0.58 -10.19
C ASP A 125 -16.29 1.89 -10.31
N THR A 126 -14.98 1.78 -10.43
CA THR A 126 -14.06 2.92 -10.42
C THR A 126 -13.01 2.79 -11.51
N LEU A 127 -12.94 3.82 -12.33
CA LEU A 127 -11.93 4.06 -13.34
C LEU A 127 -11.18 5.33 -12.99
N VAL A 128 -9.84 5.28 -12.99
CA VAL A 128 -8.98 6.44 -12.79
C VAL A 128 -7.89 6.45 -13.84
N ALA A 129 -7.64 7.60 -14.47
CA ALA A 129 -6.51 7.84 -15.36
C ALA A 129 -5.58 8.86 -14.74
N MET A 130 -4.29 8.54 -14.66
CA MET A 130 -3.30 9.35 -13.96
C MET A 130 -1.97 9.39 -14.70
N ARG A 131 -1.21 10.48 -14.47
CA ARG A 131 0.18 10.59 -14.91
C ARG A 131 1.10 10.57 -13.71
N VAL A 132 2.07 9.70 -13.77
CA VAL A 132 3.05 9.56 -12.70
C VAL A 132 3.87 10.83 -12.49
N GLY A 133 3.81 11.39 -11.26
CA GLY A 133 4.58 12.56 -10.84
C GLY A 133 3.86 13.90 -11.01
N GLU A 134 2.65 13.92 -11.54
CA GLU A 134 1.82 15.13 -11.63
C GLU A 134 0.68 15.12 -10.60
N GLU A 135 0.33 13.96 -10.07
CA GLU A 135 -0.80 13.76 -9.17
C GLU A 135 -0.37 13.88 -7.71
N PHE A 136 -0.73 14.99 -7.05
CA PHE A 136 -0.49 15.20 -5.62
C PHE A 136 -1.14 14.13 -4.72
N GLU A 137 -2.27 13.57 -5.16
CA GLU A 137 -2.98 12.55 -4.40
C GLU A 137 -2.24 11.21 -4.32
N LEU A 138 -1.42 10.88 -5.35
CA LEU A 138 -0.62 9.66 -5.36
C LEU A 138 0.77 9.88 -4.77
N PHE A 139 1.44 10.97 -5.16
CA PHE A 139 2.80 11.26 -4.78
C PHE A 139 2.98 12.74 -4.52
N GLN A 140 3.21 13.11 -3.28
CA GLN A 140 3.33 14.52 -2.85
C GLN A 140 4.68 15.16 -3.22
N SER A 141 5.61 14.43 -3.81
CA SER A 141 6.92 14.96 -4.17
C SER A 141 7.12 15.02 -5.68
N VAL A 142 7.44 16.22 -6.18
CA VAL A 142 7.92 16.44 -7.54
C VAL A 142 9.31 15.84 -7.69
N GLY A 143 9.46 14.82 -8.53
CA GLY A 143 10.74 14.18 -8.83
C GLY A 143 10.66 12.66 -8.82
N GLN A 144 11.55 12.01 -9.57
CA GLN A 144 11.56 10.55 -9.72
C GLN A 144 11.71 9.86 -8.34
N PRO A 145 10.69 9.13 -7.86
CA PRO A 145 10.86 8.30 -6.68
C PRO A 145 11.64 7.04 -7.08
N GLN A 146 12.98 7.14 -7.07
CA GLN A 146 13.80 5.92 -7.09
C GLN A 146 13.67 5.28 -5.72
N LEU A 147 12.56 4.57 -5.50
CA LEU A 147 12.23 3.96 -4.21
C LEU A 147 13.31 2.98 -3.71
N THR A 148 14.13 2.43 -4.61
CA THR A 148 14.99 1.29 -4.32
C THR A 148 16.45 1.46 -4.70
N GLU A 149 16.97 2.68 -4.90
CA GLU A 149 18.36 2.89 -5.34
C GLU A 149 19.42 2.21 -4.44
N HIS A 150 19.14 2.13 -3.12
CA HIS A 150 20.02 1.47 -2.13
C HIS A 150 19.29 0.43 -1.28
N ILE A 151 18.08 0.04 -1.68
CA ILE A 151 17.22 -0.87 -0.94
C ILE A 151 16.75 -1.96 -1.89
N ARG A 152 16.93 -3.22 -1.49
CA ARG A 152 16.40 -4.34 -2.27
C ARG A 152 14.87 -4.29 -2.31
N ARG A 153 14.30 -4.38 -3.50
CA ARG A 153 12.84 -4.37 -3.71
C ARG A 153 12.07 -5.29 -2.75
N PRO A 154 12.45 -6.57 -2.55
CA PRO A 154 11.74 -7.45 -1.63
C PRO A 154 11.72 -6.92 -0.19
N VAL A 155 12.76 -6.20 0.23
CA VAL A 155 12.84 -5.60 1.58
C VAL A 155 11.81 -4.50 1.73
N PHE A 156 11.72 -3.60 0.76
CA PHE A 156 10.73 -2.52 0.76
C PHE A 156 9.30 -3.08 0.77
N GLU A 157 9.00 -4.03 -0.12
CA GLU A 157 7.69 -4.66 -0.23
C GLU A 157 7.31 -5.42 1.06
N ARG A 158 8.28 -6.11 1.68
CA ARG A 158 8.07 -6.82 2.95
C ARG A 158 7.77 -5.87 4.12
N VAL A 159 8.53 -4.78 4.25
CA VAL A 159 8.30 -3.79 5.31
C VAL A 159 6.98 -3.05 5.08
N LEU A 160 6.64 -2.71 3.85
CA LEU A 160 5.34 -2.11 3.51
C LEU A 160 4.19 -3.06 3.90
N ARG A 161 4.30 -4.35 3.57
CA ARG A 161 3.33 -5.37 3.97
C ARG A 161 3.16 -5.43 5.48
N LEU A 162 4.26 -5.51 6.24
CA LEU A 162 4.22 -5.54 7.70
C LEU A 162 3.59 -4.27 8.31
N ALA A 163 3.88 -3.11 7.74
CA ALA A 163 3.24 -1.86 8.18
C ALA A 163 1.73 -1.88 7.95
N LEU A 164 1.26 -2.43 6.82
CA LEU A 164 -0.16 -2.58 6.53
C LEU A 164 -0.83 -3.65 7.41
N GLU A 165 -0.14 -4.76 7.70
CA GLU A 165 -0.60 -5.77 8.66
C GLU A 165 -0.80 -5.15 10.05
N LEU A 166 0.19 -4.41 10.55
CA LEU A 166 0.11 -3.69 11.82
C LEU A 166 -1.02 -2.65 11.85
N ALA A 167 -1.23 -1.94 10.73
CA ALA A 167 -2.33 -1.00 10.57
C ALA A 167 -3.69 -1.68 10.68
N HIS A 168 -3.81 -2.90 10.13
CA HIS A 168 -5.05 -3.66 10.11
C HIS A 168 -5.31 -4.38 11.43
N GLU A 169 -4.32 -5.12 11.93
CA GLU A 169 -4.42 -5.93 13.14
C GLU A 169 -4.49 -5.05 14.41
N GLY A 170 -3.65 -4.03 14.46
CA GLY A 170 -3.57 -3.14 15.62
C GLY A 170 -3.16 -3.85 16.92
N ARG A 171 -3.45 -3.20 18.03
CA ARG A 171 -3.35 -3.78 19.39
C ARG A 171 -4.64 -3.48 20.15
N GLU A 172 -5.33 -4.51 20.63
CA GLU A 172 -6.57 -4.35 21.39
C GLU A 172 -7.61 -3.45 20.68
N GLY A 173 -7.70 -3.58 19.32
CA GLY A 173 -8.62 -2.80 18.50
C GLY A 173 -8.15 -1.36 18.19
N LYS A 174 -6.95 -0.96 18.62
CA LYS A 174 -6.37 0.35 18.32
C LYS A 174 -5.19 0.20 17.35
N PRO A 175 -4.97 1.14 16.42
CA PRO A 175 -3.79 1.13 15.57
C PRO A 175 -2.51 1.20 16.39
N VAL A 176 -1.45 0.56 15.89
CA VAL A 176 -0.10 0.62 16.48
C VAL A 176 0.70 1.66 15.74
N GLY A 177 1.28 2.62 16.46
CA GLY A 177 2.18 3.59 15.85
C GLY A 177 3.62 3.07 15.83
N THR A 178 4.24 3.01 14.65
CA THR A 178 5.65 2.61 14.51
C THR A 178 6.32 3.34 13.35
N LEU A 179 7.64 3.20 13.26
CA LEU A 179 8.45 3.80 12.21
C LEU A 179 9.51 2.79 11.76
N PHE A 180 9.53 2.47 10.46
CA PHE A 180 10.58 1.69 9.84
C PHE A 180 11.48 2.60 9.02
N VAL A 181 12.79 2.59 9.28
CA VAL A 181 13.81 3.33 8.53
C VAL A 181 14.71 2.33 7.82
N ILE A 182 14.71 2.36 6.49
CA ILE A 182 15.33 1.35 5.62
C ILE A 182 16.45 1.97 4.81
N GLY A 183 17.61 1.32 4.80
CA GLY A 183 18.81 1.78 4.08
C GLY A 183 19.59 2.84 4.84
N ASP A 184 20.77 3.16 4.33
CA ASP A 184 21.71 4.16 4.89
C ASP A 184 21.90 4.08 6.42
N HIS A 185 21.83 2.86 6.96
CA HIS A 185 21.77 2.60 8.39
C HIS A 185 22.92 3.21 9.19
N ARG A 186 24.12 3.38 8.57
CA ARG A 186 25.28 3.98 9.26
C ARG A 186 25.06 5.45 9.55
N GLU A 187 24.47 6.20 8.60
CA GLU A 187 24.12 7.59 8.81
C GLU A 187 22.93 7.72 9.77
N VAL A 188 21.90 6.87 9.60
CA VAL A 188 20.73 6.84 10.50
C VAL A 188 21.15 6.61 11.96
N GLN A 189 22.11 5.72 12.21
CA GLN A 189 22.58 5.40 13.56
C GLN A 189 23.20 6.60 14.31
N LYS A 190 23.69 7.61 13.59
CA LYS A 190 24.22 8.84 14.22
C LYS A 190 23.13 9.66 14.93
N PHE A 191 21.89 9.47 14.57
CA PHE A 191 20.72 10.14 15.16
C PHE A 191 20.01 9.30 16.23
N CYS A 192 20.53 8.09 16.53
CA CYS A 192 19.96 7.23 17.56
C CYS A 192 20.33 7.73 18.94
N LEU A 193 19.35 7.86 19.82
CA LEU A 193 19.61 8.10 21.22
C LEU A 193 20.03 6.81 21.91
N PRO A 194 21.11 6.87 22.75
CA PRO A 194 21.44 5.74 23.62
C PRO A 194 20.36 5.52 24.69
N GLY A 195 20.20 4.30 25.17
CA GLY A 195 19.47 4.06 26.41
C GLY A 195 18.33 3.06 26.37
N ARG A 196 17.99 2.47 25.20
CA ARG A 196 17.01 1.37 25.16
C ARG A 196 17.68 0.04 24.83
N ILE A 197 17.12 -1.06 25.37
CA ILE A 197 17.54 -2.41 25.01
C ILE A 197 17.16 -2.67 23.54
N ASN A 198 18.13 -3.05 22.72
CA ASN A 198 17.87 -3.48 21.36
C ASN A 198 17.59 -4.99 21.35
N PRO A 199 16.36 -5.44 21.06
CA PRO A 199 15.98 -6.85 21.07
C PRO A 199 16.72 -7.69 20.02
N PHE A 200 17.32 -7.07 19.00
CA PHE A 200 18.07 -7.74 17.94
C PHE A 200 19.58 -7.82 18.19
N LYS A 201 20.04 -7.32 19.34
CA LYS A 201 21.47 -7.35 19.68
C LYS A 201 21.93 -8.78 19.98
N GLY A 202 23.00 -9.22 19.34
CA GLY A 202 23.59 -10.54 19.58
C GLY A 202 23.15 -11.63 18.58
N TYR A 203 22.07 -11.42 17.86
CA TYR A 203 21.64 -12.31 16.78
C TYR A 203 22.48 -12.13 15.53
N THR A 204 22.72 -13.23 14.77
CA THR A 204 23.38 -13.16 13.49
C THR A 204 22.53 -12.40 12.46
N GLU A 205 23.13 -11.89 11.39
CA GLU A 205 22.40 -11.17 10.35
C GLU A 205 21.32 -12.04 9.67
N LYS A 206 21.52 -13.34 9.60
CA LYS A 206 20.54 -14.29 9.04
C LYS A 206 19.31 -14.40 9.95
N GLU A 207 19.51 -14.52 11.25
CA GLU A 207 18.43 -14.69 12.23
C GLU A 207 17.55 -13.44 12.43
N ARG A 208 18.02 -12.27 12.00
CA ARG A 208 17.31 -10.99 12.11
C ARG A 208 17.07 -10.31 10.75
N ASN A 209 16.85 -11.11 9.71
CA ASN A 209 16.53 -10.59 8.39
C ASN A 209 15.01 -10.55 8.20
N ILE A 210 14.48 -9.37 7.85
CA ILE A 210 13.04 -9.14 7.64
C ILE A 210 12.43 -10.00 6.53
N LEU A 211 13.29 -10.51 5.62
CA LEU A 211 12.87 -11.39 4.53
C LEU A 211 12.64 -12.84 5.00
N ASP A 212 13.06 -13.19 6.21
CA ASP A 212 12.71 -14.46 6.83
C ASP A 212 11.24 -14.37 7.28
N ASP A 213 10.42 -15.33 6.85
CA ASP A 213 8.99 -15.31 7.15
C ASP A 213 8.71 -15.41 8.66
N SER A 214 9.57 -16.12 9.41
CA SER A 214 9.47 -16.24 10.87
C SER A 214 9.69 -14.92 11.61
N MET A 215 10.32 -13.91 10.97
CA MET A 215 10.53 -12.60 11.54
C MET A 215 9.25 -11.77 11.63
N GLY A 216 8.22 -12.09 10.85
CA GLY A 216 6.99 -11.29 10.76
C GLY A 216 6.33 -11.08 12.12
N ASP A 217 6.07 -12.15 12.84
CA ASP A 217 5.40 -12.09 14.15
C ASP A 217 6.27 -11.40 15.20
N SER A 218 7.57 -11.68 15.23
CA SER A 218 8.51 -11.00 16.14
C SER A 218 8.54 -9.49 15.90
N VAL A 219 8.56 -9.05 14.65
CA VAL A 219 8.53 -7.64 14.30
C VAL A 219 7.20 -7.01 14.72
N LYS A 220 6.07 -7.68 14.50
CA LYS A 220 4.75 -7.18 14.91
C LYS A 220 4.66 -7.04 16.44
N GLU A 221 5.17 -7.99 17.20
CA GLU A 221 5.19 -7.89 18.67
C GLU A 221 6.09 -6.74 19.16
N ILE A 222 7.29 -6.63 18.59
CA ILE A 222 8.23 -5.56 18.96
C ILE A 222 7.71 -4.18 18.51
N ALA A 223 6.99 -4.09 17.40
CA ALA A 223 6.40 -2.84 16.92
C ALA A 223 5.35 -2.25 17.88
N LYS A 224 4.79 -3.07 18.77
CA LYS A 224 3.89 -2.61 19.84
C LYS A 224 4.64 -1.80 20.94
N LEU A 225 5.98 -1.88 20.95
CA LEU A 225 6.83 -1.01 21.77
C LEU A 225 7.08 0.28 21.02
N ASP A 226 7.02 1.41 21.72
CA ASP A 226 7.31 2.70 21.11
C ASP A 226 8.75 2.78 20.59
N GLY A 227 8.94 3.35 19.40
CA GLY A 227 10.23 3.57 18.77
C GLY A 227 10.30 3.13 17.31
N ALA A 228 11.48 3.34 16.73
CA ALA A 228 11.75 3.04 15.33
C ALA A 228 12.50 1.72 15.15
N PHE A 229 12.26 1.06 14.01
CA PHE A 229 13.10 0.01 13.47
C PHE A 229 14.12 0.60 12.50
N ILE A 230 15.36 0.14 12.59
CA ILE A 230 16.44 0.50 11.67
C ILE A 230 16.87 -0.75 10.91
N LEU A 231 16.77 -0.69 9.58
CA LEU A 231 17.07 -1.82 8.70
C LEU A 231 18.16 -1.45 7.69
N LYS A 232 19.03 -2.41 7.38
CA LYS A 232 19.88 -2.34 6.19
C LYS A 232 19.04 -2.45 4.92
N GLY A 233 19.54 -1.96 3.80
CA GLY A 233 18.90 -2.13 2.50
C GLY A 233 18.75 -3.59 2.04
N ASN A 234 19.49 -4.53 2.64
CA ASN A 234 19.38 -5.97 2.39
C ASN A 234 18.39 -6.70 3.32
N GLY A 235 17.72 -5.96 4.23
CA GLY A 235 16.69 -6.49 5.11
C GLY A 235 17.14 -6.85 6.52
N VAL A 236 18.42 -6.76 6.85
CA VAL A 236 18.91 -7.02 8.21
C VAL A 236 18.43 -5.93 9.17
N ILE A 237 17.73 -6.32 10.22
CA ILE A 237 17.27 -5.42 11.29
C ILE A 237 18.48 -5.11 12.18
N ILE A 238 18.86 -3.84 12.26
CA ILE A 238 19.98 -3.37 13.09
C ILE A 238 19.52 -3.14 14.52
N ALA A 239 18.37 -2.50 14.67
CA ALA A 239 17.81 -2.16 15.97
C ALA A 239 16.29 -1.94 15.87
N ALA A 240 15.60 -2.07 17.02
CA ALA A 240 14.19 -1.71 17.18
C ALA A 240 13.94 -1.05 18.53
N GLY A 241 12.81 -0.35 18.65
CA GLY A 241 12.47 0.43 19.85
C GLY A 241 13.38 1.64 20.04
N ILE A 242 13.98 2.16 18.96
CA ILE A 242 14.96 3.24 19.01
C ILE A 242 14.28 4.60 18.90
N THR A 243 14.69 5.53 19.76
CA THR A 243 14.32 6.93 19.60
C THR A 243 15.32 7.62 18.66
N LEU A 244 14.80 8.24 17.59
CA LEU A 244 15.58 9.02 16.64
C LEU A 244 15.42 10.51 16.93
N ARG A 245 16.52 11.26 16.90
CA ARG A 245 16.54 12.74 16.96
C ARG A 245 17.34 13.32 15.80
N PRO A 246 16.78 13.30 14.59
CA PRO A 246 17.39 14.00 13.48
C PRO A 246 17.27 15.52 13.70
N THR A 247 18.35 16.25 13.38
CA THR A 247 18.33 17.71 13.35
C THR A 247 17.71 18.17 12.03
N PHE A 248 16.52 18.75 12.11
CA PHE A 248 15.83 19.30 10.94
C PHE A 248 15.17 20.64 11.33
N ALA A 249 15.18 21.61 10.42
CA ALA A 249 14.48 22.86 10.63
C ALA A 249 12.96 22.58 10.68
N ALA A 250 12.34 22.88 11.80
CA ALA A 250 10.92 22.60 12.06
C ALA A 250 9.97 23.31 11.08
N ASP A 251 10.44 24.34 10.41
CA ASP A 251 9.62 25.19 9.53
C ASP A 251 9.22 24.52 8.20
N ALA A 252 9.83 23.37 7.86
CA ALA A 252 9.56 22.65 6.61
C ALA A 252 8.56 21.50 6.76
N LEU A 253 8.03 21.26 7.96
CA LEU A 253 7.09 20.17 8.20
C LEU A 253 5.64 20.67 8.12
N PRO A 254 4.72 19.93 7.48
CA PRO A 254 3.29 20.22 7.56
C PRO A 254 2.84 20.26 9.03
N GLN A 255 2.08 21.29 9.39
CA GLN A 255 1.50 21.40 10.74
C GLN A 255 0.51 20.26 10.98
N GLY A 256 0.46 19.74 12.21
CA GLY A 256 -0.46 18.66 12.59
C GLY A 256 0.10 17.23 12.41
N LEU A 257 1.33 17.07 11.96
CA LEU A 257 1.98 15.75 11.91
C LEU A 257 2.40 15.31 13.31
N GLY A 258 2.04 14.07 13.67
CA GLY A 258 2.55 13.44 14.90
C GLY A 258 4.06 13.25 14.89
N SER A 259 4.65 13.05 16.07
CA SER A 259 6.12 12.97 16.27
C SER A 259 6.82 11.95 15.38
N ARG A 260 6.20 10.79 15.09
CA ARG A 260 6.76 9.75 14.20
C ARG A 260 6.84 10.20 12.75
N HIS A 261 5.85 10.96 12.27
CA HIS A 261 5.84 11.51 10.92
C HIS A 261 6.89 12.61 10.76
N ALA A 262 6.99 13.49 11.77
CA ALA A 262 8.05 14.49 11.82
C ALA A 262 9.44 13.84 11.81
N THR A 263 9.64 12.79 12.59
CA THR A 263 10.89 12.02 12.61
C THR A 263 11.16 11.35 11.26
N ALA A 264 10.15 10.77 10.61
CA ALA A 264 10.29 10.16 9.29
C ALA A 264 10.71 11.15 8.21
N ALA A 265 10.08 12.33 8.18
CA ALA A 265 10.46 13.41 7.28
C ALA A 265 11.90 13.85 7.55
N ALA A 266 12.24 14.16 8.80
CA ALA A 266 13.55 14.67 9.18
C ALA A 266 14.68 13.66 8.90
N ILE A 267 14.51 12.37 9.25
CA ILE A 267 15.56 11.37 9.01
C ILE A 267 15.78 11.12 7.52
N THR A 268 14.73 11.15 6.70
CA THR A 268 14.85 10.97 5.26
C THR A 268 15.35 12.22 4.53
N ALA A 269 15.24 13.41 5.13
CA ALA A 269 15.86 14.63 4.62
C ALA A 269 17.37 14.64 4.82
N THR A 270 17.84 14.04 5.91
CA THR A 270 19.25 14.07 6.33
C THR A 270 20.04 12.83 5.91
N THR A 271 19.36 11.77 5.46
CA THR A 271 19.98 10.52 5.04
C THR A 271 19.40 10.02 3.70
N LYS A 272 20.05 9.03 3.10
CA LYS A 272 19.55 8.37 1.87
C LYS A 272 18.54 7.25 2.17
N SER A 273 18.00 7.18 3.39
CA SER A 273 17.03 6.17 3.78
C SER A 273 15.63 6.43 3.19
N ILE A 274 14.81 5.40 3.21
CA ILE A 274 13.35 5.48 3.07
C ILE A 274 12.76 5.22 4.46
N ALA A 275 11.71 5.95 4.81
CA ALA A 275 10.96 5.68 6.02
C ALA A 275 9.51 5.31 5.71
N ILE A 276 8.99 4.34 6.46
CA ILE A 276 7.56 3.95 6.44
C ILE A 276 7.05 4.18 7.85
N SER A 277 6.14 5.13 8.01
CA SER A 277 5.52 5.47 9.30
C SER A 277 4.08 5.02 9.33
N LEU A 278 3.67 4.48 10.47
CA LEU A 278 2.31 4.05 10.77
C LEU A 278 1.71 4.97 11.83
N SER A 279 0.54 5.54 11.50
CA SER A 279 -0.21 6.43 12.39
C SER A 279 -0.91 5.64 13.49
N GLU A 280 -0.66 6.01 14.75
CA GLU A 280 -1.35 5.42 15.91
C GLU A 280 -2.81 5.87 16.02
N SER A 281 -3.17 7.02 15.47
CA SER A 281 -4.52 7.56 15.55
C SER A 281 -5.46 7.06 14.44
N THR A 282 -4.95 6.95 13.19
CA THR A 282 -5.76 6.64 12.02
C THR A 282 -5.48 5.26 11.43
N GLY A 283 -4.29 4.69 11.70
CA GLY A 283 -3.82 3.46 11.06
C GLY A 283 -3.32 3.68 9.63
N ASP A 284 -3.14 4.94 9.19
CA ASP A 284 -2.63 5.21 7.86
C ASP A 284 -1.14 4.92 7.77
N VAL A 285 -0.72 4.38 6.63
CA VAL A 285 0.68 4.08 6.33
C VAL A 285 1.23 5.14 5.37
N ARG A 286 2.31 5.83 5.78
CA ARG A 286 2.96 6.87 4.98
C ARG A 286 4.37 6.48 4.62
N VAL A 287 4.75 6.73 3.38
CA VAL A 287 6.10 6.48 2.86
C VAL A 287 6.81 7.81 2.66
N TRP A 288 8.04 7.91 3.17
CA TRP A 288 8.84 9.13 3.20
C TRP A 288 10.19 8.93 2.52
N ARG A 289 10.64 9.95 1.78
CA ARG A 289 11.97 10.00 1.19
C ARG A 289 12.41 11.45 0.96
N ARG A 290 13.69 11.75 1.18
CA ARG A 290 14.26 13.08 0.99
C ARG A 290 13.48 14.19 1.70
N GLY A 291 12.94 13.90 2.87
CA GLY A 291 12.16 14.84 3.67
C GLY A 291 10.70 15.01 3.24
N ALA A 292 10.29 14.43 2.12
CA ALA A 292 8.94 14.55 1.60
C ALA A 292 8.15 13.25 1.80
N MET A 293 6.85 13.38 2.03
CA MET A 293 5.92 12.26 1.97
C MET A 293 5.72 11.87 0.51
N ILE A 294 6.03 10.63 0.17
CA ILE A 294 5.84 10.09 -1.19
C ILE A 294 4.36 9.76 -1.39
N THR A 295 3.80 8.99 -0.46
CA THR A 295 2.39 8.57 -0.53
C THR A 295 1.86 8.25 0.84
N GLU A 296 0.53 8.30 0.96
CA GLU A 296 -0.25 7.90 2.11
C GLU A 296 -1.27 6.85 1.69
N ILE A 297 -1.23 5.69 2.33
CA ILE A 297 -2.20 4.61 2.13
C ILE A 297 -3.17 4.64 3.30
N GLU A 298 -4.38 5.06 3.02
CA GLU A 298 -5.44 5.21 4.01
C GLU A 298 -6.04 3.84 4.36
N LYS A 299 -6.23 3.59 5.65
CA LYS A 299 -6.96 2.42 6.12
C LYS A 299 -8.41 2.52 5.66
N GLY A 300 -8.93 1.45 5.05
CA GLY A 300 -10.34 1.38 4.67
C GLY A 300 -11.25 1.26 5.90
N PRO A 301 -12.53 1.62 5.77
CA PRO A 301 -13.50 1.37 6.81
C PRO A 301 -13.63 -0.14 7.07
N PRO A 302 -13.93 -0.56 8.32
CA PRO A 302 -14.17 -1.97 8.61
C PRO A 302 -15.30 -2.50 7.71
N ARG A 303 -15.14 -3.69 7.16
CA ARG A 303 -16.21 -4.33 6.39
C ARG A 303 -17.42 -4.50 7.29
N PRO A 304 -18.63 -4.14 6.83
CA PRO A 304 -19.83 -4.55 7.53
C PRO A 304 -19.81 -6.10 7.59
N ALA A 305 -20.05 -6.63 8.79
CA ALA A 305 -20.18 -8.07 8.97
C ALA A 305 -21.15 -8.61 7.91
N ARG A 306 -20.74 -9.65 7.16
CA ARG A 306 -21.68 -10.33 6.26
C ARG A 306 -22.87 -10.75 7.12
N PRO A 307 -24.12 -10.38 6.77
CA PRO A 307 -25.25 -10.95 7.48
C PRO A 307 -25.10 -12.48 7.34
N HIS A 308 -25.01 -13.17 8.47
CA HIS A 308 -25.13 -14.62 8.48
C HIS A 308 -26.46 -14.92 7.80
N LEU A 309 -26.44 -15.49 6.60
CA LEU A 309 -27.56 -16.18 6.06
C LEU A 309 -27.87 -17.27 7.10
N ALA A 310 -28.90 -17.05 7.90
CA ALA A 310 -29.42 -18.06 8.78
C ALA A 310 -29.71 -19.28 7.88
N ALA A 311 -29.02 -20.39 8.15
CA ALA A 311 -29.38 -21.65 7.57
C ALA A 311 -30.79 -21.99 8.12
N ASP A 312 -31.78 -21.84 7.29
CA ASP A 312 -33.09 -22.35 7.59
C ASP A 312 -32.95 -23.87 7.74
N TYR A 313 -33.16 -24.33 8.97
CA TYR A 313 -33.43 -25.74 9.29
C TYR A 313 -34.89 -26.03 9.04
#